data_06385ad0bb8a4b284c77d6fa5df861c6
#
_entry.id   06385ad0bb8a4b284c77d6fa5df861c6
#
_cell.length_a   1.000
_cell.length_b   1.000
_cell.length_c   1.000
_cell.angle_alpha   90.00
_cell.angle_beta   90.00
_cell.angle_gamma   90.00
#
_symmetry.space_group_name_H-M   'P 1'
#
loop_
_entity.id
_entity.type
_entity.pdbx_description
1 polymer ?
#
loop_
_entity_poly.entity_id
_entity_poly.type
_entity_poly.pdbx_seq_one_letter_code
_entity_poly.pdbx_strand_id
1 'polypeptide(L)'
;EGRDIWCLRLNATEKGEKPSSKPGAYYVGTHHAREHLSNEVALGLAVYLLEHKNDAEIKKYLETLDIYIMPMLNADGAEYDIQTSKYRWHRKNTRVNPDKSLGVDLNRNYDARWCQAGASHSPSADTYCGPSAFSEPETLTVKKFVEARKNLKTLMSYHSYSSLLLYPWAGKATPLENERDLKVFTTMAKAMTGFTGYKPEQSSDLYVATGDTTDWAYMTAGIFAFTTELEGNSFYPGAAIINKAVAANVKAAVYMLSVTDDPYKLLR
;
A
#
# COMPACT_ATOMS: atom_id res chain seq x y z
N GLU A 1 -17.75 8.34 7.68
CA GLU A 1 -19.18 7.98 7.82
C GLU A 1 -19.42 6.89 8.89
N GLY A 2 -18.45 6.66 9.75
CA GLY A 2 -18.56 5.72 10.86
C GLY A 2 -18.24 4.26 10.52
N ARG A 3 -17.66 3.97 9.34
CA ARG A 3 -17.13 2.65 9.03
C ARG A 3 -15.76 2.48 9.68
N ASP A 4 -15.54 1.30 10.27
CA ASP A 4 -14.23 0.94 10.81
C ASP A 4 -13.22 0.63 9.71
N ILE A 5 -11.96 0.98 9.95
CA ILE A 5 -10.83 0.57 9.13
C ILE A 5 -10.18 -0.63 9.80
N TRP A 6 -10.41 -1.81 9.25
CA TRP A 6 -9.92 -3.06 9.81
C TRP A 6 -8.48 -3.34 9.42
N CYS A 7 -7.67 -3.72 10.41
CA CYS A 7 -6.32 -4.22 10.21
C CYS A 7 -6.19 -5.59 10.88
N LEU A 8 -5.84 -6.60 10.09
CA LEU A 8 -5.55 -7.94 10.59
C LEU A 8 -4.10 -7.98 11.07
N ARG A 9 -3.86 -8.58 12.23
CA ARG A 9 -2.52 -8.96 12.70
C ARG A 9 -2.37 -10.47 12.68
N LEU A 10 -1.39 -10.95 11.94
CA LEU A 10 -1.03 -12.37 11.84
C LEU A 10 0.31 -12.58 12.55
N ASN A 11 0.26 -13.26 13.70
CA ASN A 11 1.41 -13.59 14.54
C ASN A 11 1.04 -14.82 15.37
N ALA A 12 1.81 -15.91 15.25
CA ALA A 12 1.48 -17.18 15.88
C ALA A 12 1.76 -17.20 17.40
N THR A 13 2.60 -16.28 17.92
CA THR A 13 3.07 -16.33 19.30
C THR A 13 2.55 -15.21 20.20
N GLU A 14 2.02 -14.13 19.59
CA GLU A 14 1.55 -12.96 20.33
C GLU A 14 0.19 -12.48 19.81
N LYS A 15 -0.63 -11.98 20.73
CA LYS A 15 -1.98 -11.49 20.46
C LYS A 15 -2.12 -10.01 20.86
N GLY A 16 -3.20 -9.40 20.37
CA GLY A 16 -3.58 -8.03 20.72
C GLY A 16 -2.96 -6.97 19.81
N GLU A 17 -3.11 -5.72 20.19
CA GLU A 17 -2.80 -4.56 19.32
C GLU A 17 -1.36 -4.06 19.46
N LYS A 18 -0.70 -4.34 20.58
CA LYS A 18 0.67 -3.88 20.84
C LYS A 18 1.63 -4.61 19.89
N PRO A 19 2.53 -3.88 19.20
CA PRO A 19 3.55 -4.51 18.39
C PRO A 19 4.48 -5.36 19.24
N SER A 20 4.98 -6.45 18.67
CA SER A 20 6.04 -7.26 19.28
C SER A 20 7.42 -6.68 18.98
N SER A 21 8.46 -7.32 19.48
CA SER A 21 9.86 -7.03 19.08
C SER A 21 10.24 -7.62 17.70
N LYS A 22 9.37 -8.43 17.11
CA LYS A 22 9.61 -9.07 15.81
C LYS A 22 9.57 -8.04 14.68
N PRO A 23 10.38 -8.22 13.61
CA PRO A 23 10.27 -7.41 12.42
C PRO A 23 8.85 -7.43 11.84
N GLY A 24 8.37 -6.28 11.39
CA GLY A 24 7.01 -6.12 10.89
C GLY A 24 6.94 -5.92 9.39
N ALA A 25 5.95 -6.56 8.75
CA ALA A 25 5.53 -6.30 7.38
C ALA A 25 4.12 -5.71 7.37
N TYR A 26 3.89 -4.68 6.55
CA TYR A 26 2.60 -4.02 6.43
C TYR A 26 2.11 -4.02 4.98
N TYR A 27 0.88 -4.48 4.78
CA TYR A 27 0.19 -4.52 3.50
C TYR A 27 -1.09 -3.71 3.60
N VAL A 28 -1.31 -2.79 2.65
CA VAL A 28 -2.48 -1.94 2.63
C VAL A 28 -3.08 -1.89 1.22
N GLY A 29 -4.41 -2.02 1.13
CA GLY A 29 -5.17 -1.85 -0.11
C GLY A 29 -6.12 -0.68 -0.04
N THR A 30 -6.66 -0.32 -1.18
CA THR A 30 -7.78 0.62 -1.35
C THR A 30 -7.49 2.02 -0.77
N HIS A 31 -6.34 2.62 -1.11
CA HIS A 31 -6.18 4.07 -0.95
C HIS A 31 -7.18 4.81 -1.84
N HIS A 32 -7.35 4.34 -3.08
CA HIS A 32 -8.31 4.92 -4.01
C HIS A 32 -9.56 4.05 -4.09
N ALA A 33 -10.70 4.69 -3.97
CA ALA A 33 -12.00 4.06 -3.85
C ALA A 33 -12.36 3.10 -5.00
N ARG A 34 -12.06 3.50 -6.25
CA ARG A 34 -12.35 2.72 -7.48
C ARG A 34 -11.41 1.54 -7.73
N GLU A 35 -10.38 1.36 -6.93
CA GLU A 35 -9.34 0.34 -7.13
C GLU A 35 -9.64 -0.93 -6.34
N HIS A 36 -10.83 -1.52 -6.57
CA HIS A 36 -11.35 -2.64 -5.78
C HIS A 36 -10.46 -3.89 -5.82
N LEU A 37 -9.73 -4.13 -6.92
CA LEU A 37 -8.80 -5.26 -7.01
C LEU A 37 -7.70 -5.23 -5.94
N SER A 38 -7.34 -4.04 -5.46
CA SER A 38 -6.35 -3.85 -4.40
C SER A 38 -6.79 -4.44 -3.05
N ASN A 39 -8.10 -4.34 -2.74
CA ASN A 39 -8.68 -5.01 -1.57
C ASN A 39 -8.64 -6.53 -1.71
N GLU A 40 -9.01 -7.06 -2.89
CA GLU A 40 -9.03 -8.49 -3.15
C GLU A 40 -7.65 -9.13 -2.99
N VAL A 41 -6.60 -8.46 -3.49
CA VAL A 41 -5.22 -8.94 -3.36
C VAL A 41 -4.75 -8.90 -1.90
N ALA A 42 -5.01 -7.81 -1.18
CA ALA A 42 -4.62 -7.70 0.23
C ALA A 42 -5.35 -8.72 1.11
N LEU A 43 -6.66 -8.90 0.89
CA LEU A 43 -7.45 -9.91 1.61
C LEU A 43 -7.04 -11.33 1.21
N GLY A 44 -6.79 -11.57 -0.07
CA GLY A 44 -6.30 -12.84 -0.59
C GLY A 44 -4.98 -13.26 0.04
N LEU A 45 -4.08 -12.33 0.33
CA LEU A 45 -2.85 -12.62 1.09
C LEU A 45 -3.17 -13.10 2.50
N ALA A 46 -4.11 -12.47 3.21
CA ALA A 46 -4.50 -12.89 4.55
C ALA A 46 -5.08 -14.31 4.54
N VAL A 47 -5.98 -14.60 3.60
CA VAL A 47 -6.58 -15.93 3.42
C VAL A 47 -5.50 -16.97 3.14
N TYR A 48 -4.61 -16.69 2.18
CA TYR A 48 -3.50 -17.59 1.84
C TYR A 48 -2.62 -17.92 3.07
N LEU A 49 -2.19 -16.93 3.82
CA LEU A 49 -1.35 -17.14 5.00
C LEU A 49 -2.04 -17.99 6.08
N LEU A 50 -3.36 -17.85 6.24
CA LEU A 50 -4.14 -18.65 7.19
C LEU A 50 -4.36 -20.08 6.71
N GLU A 51 -4.64 -20.29 5.43
CA GLU A 51 -4.82 -21.62 4.85
C GLU A 51 -3.51 -22.42 4.85
N HIS A 52 -2.38 -21.76 4.61
CA HIS A 52 -1.04 -22.34 4.55
C HIS A 52 -0.25 -22.24 5.88
N LYS A 53 -0.91 -21.90 6.98
CA LYS A 53 -0.25 -21.66 8.29
C LYS A 53 0.58 -22.82 8.83
N ASN A 54 0.35 -24.05 8.33
CA ASN A 54 1.08 -25.25 8.72
C ASN A 54 2.24 -25.58 7.75
N ASP A 55 2.34 -24.91 6.60
CA ASP A 55 3.45 -25.08 5.68
C ASP A 55 4.72 -24.50 6.31
N ALA A 56 5.84 -25.19 6.22
CA ALA A 56 7.06 -24.85 6.96
C ALA A 56 7.50 -23.40 6.77
N GLU A 57 7.40 -22.88 5.54
CA GLU A 57 7.76 -21.50 5.21
C GLU A 57 6.81 -20.48 5.85
N ILE A 58 5.50 -20.64 5.66
CA ILE A 58 4.49 -19.70 6.18
C ILE A 58 4.46 -19.76 7.72
N LYS A 59 4.53 -20.95 8.30
CA LYS A 59 4.63 -21.13 9.73
C LYS A 59 5.81 -20.35 10.33
N LYS A 60 6.99 -20.44 9.69
CA LYS A 60 8.17 -19.67 10.11
C LYS A 60 7.89 -18.17 10.12
N TYR A 61 7.26 -17.61 9.06
CA TYR A 61 6.93 -16.18 9.03
C TYR A 61 5.94 -15.79 10.12
N LEU A 62 4.90 -16.58 10.35
CA LEU A 62 3.93 -16.34 11.42
C LEU A 62 4.57 -16.42 12.82
N GLU A 63 5.61 -17.20 13.01
CA GLU A 63 6.34 -17.32 14.27
C GLU A 63 7.40 -16.22 14.47
N THR A 64 7.98 -15.65 13.40
CA THR A 64 9.13 -14.75 13.47
C THR A 64 8.84 -13.31 13.07
N LEU A 65 7.70 -13.01 12.47
CA LEU A 65 7.30 -11.68 12.02
C LEU A 65 6.00 -11.22 12.68
N ASP A 66 5.80 -9.91 12.69
CA ASP A 66 4.49 -9.27 12.83
C ASP A 66 3.96 -8.90 11.44
N ILE A 67 2.92 -9.57 10.98
CA ILE A 67 2.34 -9.33 9.66
C ILE A 67 1.03 -8.57 9.85
N TYR A 68 0.94 -7.39 9.25
CA TYR A 68 -0.24 -6.53 9.33
C TYR A 68 -0.84 -6.35 7.93
N ILE A 69 -2.15 -6.58 7.82
CA ILE A 69 -2.88 -6.47 6.55
C ILE A 69 -4.10 -5.59 6.78
N MET A 70 -4.16 -4.46 6.09
CA MET A 70 -5.27 -3.51 6.07
C MET A 70 -5.88 -3.52 4.66
N PRO A 71 -6.87 -4.38 4.39
CA PRO A 71 -7.33 -4.60 3.02
C PRO A 71 -8.02 -3.38 2.41
N MET A 72 -8.75 -2.61 3.24
CA MET A 72 -9.60 -1.51 2.77
C MET A 72 -9.40 -0.27 3.63
N LEU A 73 -8.44 0.59 3.24
CA LEU A 73 -8.19 1.86 3.94
C LEU A 73 -9.33 2.85 3.72
N ASN A 74 -9.78 3.02 2.49
CA ASN A 74 -10.81 3.98 2.07
C ASN A 74 -12.18 3.29 1.99
N ALA A 75 -12.68 2.80 3.14
CA ALA A 75 -13.93 2.04 3.19
C ALA A 75 -15.15 2.88 2.77
N ASP A 76 -15.20 4.14 3.18
CA ASP A 76 -16.31 5.05 2.83
C ASP A 76 -16.30 5.40 1.34
N GLY A 77 -15.13 5.66 0.75
CA GLY A 77 -15.00 5.92 -0.68
C GLY A 77 -15.34 4.69 -1.53
N ALA A 78 -14.86 3.50 -1.14
CA ALA A 78 -15.13 2.26 -1.86
C ALA A 78 -16.63 1.94 -1.86
N GLU A 79 -17.31 2.09 -0.71
CA GLU A 79 -18.76 1.94 -0.63
C GLU A 79 -19.49 2.97 -1.47
N TYR A 80 -19.06 4.25 -1.42
CA TYR A 80 -19.62 5.29 -2.25
C TYR A 80 -19.52 4.98 -3.74
N ASP A 81 -18.42 4.39 -4.18
CA ASP A 81 -18.19 4.05 -5.59
C ASP A 81 -19.21 3.04 -6.13
N ILE A 82 -19.66 2.07 -5.29
CA ILE A 82 -20.50 0.93 -5.73
C ILE A 82 -21.93 0.94 -5.17
N GLN A 83 -22.27 1.78 -4.20
CA GLN A 83 -23.52 1.71 -3.42
C GLN A 83 -24.81 1.78 -4.26
N THR A 84 -24.74 2.25 -5.51
CA THR A 84 -25.89 2.32 -6.43
C THR A 84 -25.93 1.18 -7.45
N SER A 85 -25.12 0.15 -7.27
CA SER A 85 -24.90 -0.94 -8.25
C SER A 85 -24.34 -0.45 -9.59
N LYS A 86 -23.82 0.77 -9.62
CA LYS A 86 -23.11 1.38 -10.77
C LYS A 86 -21.83 2.00 -10.27
N TYR A 87 -20.73 1.71 -10.95
CA TYR A 87 -19.45 2.33 -10.65
C TYR A 87 -19.49 3.84 -10.92
N ARG A 88 -19.05 4.62 -9.89
CA ARG A 88 -18.98 6.09 -10.00
C ARG A 88 -17.64 6.59 -10.46
N TRP A 89 -16.67 5.72 -10.62
CA TRP A 89 -15.29 6.08 -10.96
C TRP A 89 -14.64 6.98 -9.90
N HIS A 90 -15.11 6.84 -8.65
CA HIS A 90 -14.66 7.67 -7.54
C HIS A 90 -13.28 7.27 -7.08
N ARG A 91 -12.34 8.22 -7.04
CA ARG A 91 -10.95 7.99 -6.60
C ARG A 91 -10.76 8.28 -5.12
N LYS A 92 -11.28 9.40 -4.65
CA LYS A 92 -11.01 10.05 -3.37
C LYS A 92 -11.77 9.38 -2.21
N ASN A 93 -11.61 9.90 -0.97
CA ASN A 93 -12.53 9.57 0.12
C ASN A 93 -13.85 10.33 0.00
N THR A 94 -14.67 10.39 1.05
CA THR A 94 -16.01 11.00 1.01
C THR A 94 -16.11 12.32 1.78
N ARG A 95 -15.00 12.98 2.09
CA ARG A 95 -15.01 14.29 2.71
C ARG A 95 -15.83 15.28 1.88
N VAL A 96 -16.76 16.01 2.51
CA VAL A 96 -17.44 17.13 1.85
C VAL A 96 -16.57 18.38 2.00
N ASN A 97 -16.11 18.90 0.87
CA ASN A 97 -15.26 20.09 0.81
C ASN A 97 -16.09 21.39 0.86
N PRO A 98 -15.47 22.55 1.19
CA PRO A 98 -16.19 23.82 1.28
C PRO A 98 -16.89 24.24 -0.03
N ASP A 99 -16.35 23.85 -1.19
CA ASP A 99 -16.94 24.09 -2.52
C ASP A 99 -17.98 23.04 -2.91
N LYS A 100 -18.38 22.16 -1.99
CA LYS A 100 -19.29 21.03 -2.15
C LYS A 100 -18.76 19.89 -3.04
N SER A 101 -17.53 19.97 -3.51
CA SER A 101 -16.86 18.82 -4.13
C SER A 101 -16.62 17.71 -3.10
N LEU A 102 -16.44 16.47 -3.57
CA LEU A 102 -16.31 15.31 -2.71
C LEU A 102 -14.86 14.79 -2.72
N GLY A 103 -14.35 14.61 -1.51
CA GLY A 103 -13.16 13.81 -1.22
C GLY A 103 -11.82 14.52 -1.32
N VAL A 104 -10.84 13.84 -0.71
CA VAL A 104 -9.40 14.09 -0.77
C VAL A 104 -8.73 12.85 -1.34
N ASP A 105 -7.73 13.02 -2.19
CA ASP A 105 -6.88 11.92 -2.65
C ASP A 105 -5.97 11.47 -1.51
N LEU A 106 -6.27 10.30 -0.95
CA LEU A 106 -5.55 9.79 0.20
C LEU A 106 -4.06 9.56 -0.10
N ASN A 107 -3.70 9.19 -1.35
CA ASN A 107 -2.31 9.01 -1.76
C ASN A 107 -1.66 10.32 -2.27
N ARG A 108 -2.17 11.46 -1.82
CA ARG A 108 -1.59 12.80 -1.91
C ARG A 108 -1.62 13.53 -0.56
N ASN A 109 -2.09 12.85 0.50
CA ASN A 109 -2.36 13.46 1.80
C ASN A 109 -1.32 13.13 2.88
N TYR A 110 -0.26 12.36 2.55
CA TYR A 110 0.85 12.10 3.46
C TYR A 110 1.86 13.26 3.48
N ASP A 111 2.60 13.40 4.58
CA ASP A 111 3.63 14.43 4.75
C ASP A 111 4.97 14.01 4.11
N ALA A 112 4.93 13.76 2.80
CA ALA A 112 6.10 13.52 1.96
C ALA A 112 6.13 14.60 0.87
N ARG A 113 6.80 15.72 1.11
CA ARG A 113 6.76 16.88 0.20
C ARG A 113 5.32 17.30 -0.13
N TRP A 114 4.46 17.26 0.86
CA TRP A 114 3.01 17.41 0.70
C TRP A 114 2.63 18.56 -0.25
N CYS A 115 1.80 18.22 -1.23
CA CYS A 115 1.16 19.13 -2.19
C CYS A 115 2.12 19.99 -3.04
N GLN A 116 3.34 19.53 -3.32
CA GLN A 116 4.32 20.31 -4.11
C GLN A 116 4.26 19.99 -5.61
N ALA A 117 4.06 18.73 -6.01
CA ALA A 117 4.00 18.31 -7.41
C ALA A 117 3.08 17.10 -7.60
N GLY A 118 2.43 16.98 -8.76
CA GLY A 118 1.51 15.87 -9.06
C GLY A 118 0.30 15.78 -8.11
N ALA A 119 0.04 16.84 -7.36
CA ALA A 119 -1.07 17.02 -6.44
C ALA A 119 -1.72 18.40 -6.67
N SER A 120 -2.93 18.59 -6.20
CA SER A 120 -3.69 19.82 -6.42
C SER A 120 -4.23 20.39 -5.12
N HIS A 121 -4.19 21.71 -4.97
CA HIS A 121 -4.89 22.45 -3.92
C HIS A 121 -6.37 22.70 -4.24
N SER A 122 -6.85 22.37 -5.45
CA SER A 122 -8.25 22.52 -5.84
C SER A 122 -9.08 21.34 -5.33
N PRO A 123 -10.10 21.55 -4.47
CA PRO A 123 -10.91 20.45 -3.92
C PRO A 123 -11.65 19.63 -4.97
N SER A 124 -11.97 20.21 -6.13
CA SER A 124 -12.64 19.52 -7.24
C SER A 124 -11.72 18.62 -8.05
N ALA A 125 -10.39 18.75 -7.92
CA ALA A 125 -9.44 17.91 -8.64
C ALA A 125 -9.39 16.47 -8.07
N ASP A 126 -9.18 15.48 -8.95
CA ASP A 126 -8.99 14.07 -8.54
C ASP A 126 -7.76 13.87 -7.64
N THR A 127 -6.74 14.72 -7.80
CA THR A 127 -5.49 14.70 -7.03
C THR A 127 -5.47 15.73 -5.90
N TYR A 128 -6.62 16.13 -5.38
CA TYR A 128 -6.70 17.08 -4.26
C TYR A 128 -6.01 16.52 -3.00
N CYS A 129 -4.98 17.22 -2.53
CA CYS A 129 -4.13 16.80 -1.42
C CYS A 129 -4.72 17.05 -0.02
N GLY A 130 -5.94 17.61 0.06
CA GLY A 130 -6.56 18.01 1.33
C GLY A 130 -6.12 19.40 1.81
N PRO A 131 -6.69 19.89 2.91
CA PRO A 131 -6.35 21.21 3.48
C PRO A 131 -5.00 21.21 4.21
N SER A 132 -4.50 20.05 4.61
CA SER A 132 -3.16 19.86 5.20
C SER A 132 -2.74 18.39 5.04
N ALA A 133 -1.46 18.11 5.23
CA ALA A 133 -0.99 16.73 5.37
C ALA A 133 -1.74 16.05 6.52
N PHE A 134 -2.11 14.79 6.32
CA PHE A 134 -2.88 13.97 7.29
C PHE A 134 -4.19 14.61 7.76
N SER A 135 -4.82 15.42 6.92
CA SER A 135 -6.14 15.99 7.21
C SER A 135 -7.26 14.94 7.27
N GLU A 136 -7.04 13.79 6.64
CA GLU A 136 -8.05 12.75 6.52
C GLU A 136 -7.90 11.67 7.60
N PRO A 137 -9.02 11.18 8.15
CA PRO A 137 -8.96 10.15 9.21
C PRO A 137 -8.26 8.87 8.74
N GLU A 138 -8.37 8.50 7.47
CA GLU A 138 -7.74 7.34 6.88
C GLU A 138 -6.20 7.47 6.91
N THR A 139 -5.66 8.56 6.40
CA THR A 139 -4.20 8.79 6.37
C THR A 139 -3.63 9.02 7.77
N LEU A 140 -4.39 9.71 8.64
CA LEU A 140 -4.03 9.86 10.05
C LEU A 140 -4.01 8.51 10.78
N THR A 141 -4.90 7.59 10.42
CA THR A 141 -4.89 6.21 10.95
C THR A 141 -3.62 5.48 10.54
N VAL A 142 -3.22 5.53 9.27
CA VAL A 142 -1.96 4.94 8.80
C VAL A 142 -0.76 5.58 9.51
N LYS A 143 -0.74 6.90 9.65
CA LYS A 143 0.30 7.62 10.40
C LYS A 143 0.45 7.07 11.81
N LYS A 144 -0.63 7.09 12.59
CA LYS A 144 -0.62 6.59 13.98
C LYS A 144 -0.23 5.11 14.06
N PHE A 145 -0.69 4.31 13.10
CA PHE A 145 -0.38 2.89 13.02
C PHE A 145 1.12 2.65 12.82
N VAL A 146 1.74 3.33 11.85
CA VAL A 146 3.17 3.21 11.54
C VAL A 146 4.03 3.78 12.67
N GLU A 147 3.69 4.96 13.18
CA GLU A 147 4.42 5.60 14.28
C GLU A 147 4.44 4.76 15.58
N ALA A 148 3.37 4.03 15.86
CA ALA A 148 3.29 3.12 16.99
C ALA A 148 4.05 1.80 16.79
N ARG A 149 4.51 1.49 15.57
CA ARG A 149 5.11 0.20 15.19
C ARG A 149 6.52 0.38 14.61
N LYS A 150 7.47 0.72 15.48
CA LYS A 150 8.89 0.92 15.13
C LYS A 150 9.59 -0.35 14.64
N ASN A 151 8.93 -1.50 14.75
CA ASN A 151 9.38 -2.78 14.22
C ASN A 151 9.09 -2.97 12.73
N LEU A 152 8.30 -2.11 12.08
CA LEU A 152 8.01 -2.20 10.65
C LEU A 152 9.28 -2.03 9.82
N LYS A 153 9.50 -2.94 8.88
CA LYS A 153 10.65 -2.98 7.97
C LYS A 153 10.24 -2.88 6.51
N THR A 154 9.09 -3.44 6.17
CA THR A 154 8.58 -3.47 4.79
C THR A 154 7.12 -3.02 4.73
N LEU A 155 6.73 -2.38 3.63
CA LEU A 155 5.37 -1.96 3.34
C LEU A 155 5.05 -2.22 1.86
N MET A 156 3.84 -2.72 1.60
CA MET A 156 3.26 -2.83 0.26
C MET A 156 1.92 -2.11 0.21
N SER A 157 1.80 -1.11 -0.66
CA SER A 157 0.55 -0.43 -0.99
C SER A 157 0.03 -0.96 -2.32
N TYR A 158 -1.15 -1.61 -2.29
CA TYR A 158 -1.80 -2.13 -3.49
C TYR A 158 -2.71 -1.09 -4.11
N HIS A 159 -2.52 -0.89 -5.40
CA HIS A 159 -3.26 0.01 -6.27
C HIS A 159 -3.67 -0.70 -7.57
N SER A 160 -4.44 -0.08 -8.41
CA SER A 160 -4.67 -0.47 -9.80
C SER A 160 -4.82 0.78 -10.68
N TYR A 161 -4.43 0.73 -11.98
CA TYR A 161 -3.92 -0.43 -12.69
C TYR A 161 -2.78 -0.01 -13.64
N SER A 162 -1.76 -0.83 -13.80
CA SER A 162 -0.79 -0.67 -14.92
C SER A 162 0.25 -1.79 -14.99
N SER A 163 0.17 -2.83 -14.15
CA SER A 163 1.15 -3.93 -14.07
C SER A 163 2.57 -3.42 -13.75
N LEU A 164 2.69 -2.57 -12.74
CA LEU A 164 3.94 -1.98 -12.29
C LEU A 164 4.23 -2.34 -10.83
N LEU A 165 5.51 -2.42 -10.49
CA LEU A 165 5.97 -2.41 -9.10
C LEU A 165 6.89 -1.21 -8.90
N LEU A 166 6.41 -0.27 -8.12
CA LEU A 166 7.01 1.05 -7.95
C LEU A 166 7.74 1.14 -6.60
N TYR A 167 8.93 1.80 -6.60
CA TYR A 167 9.70 2.12 -5.41
C TYR A 167 10.02 3.62 -5.35
N PRO A 168 10.32 4.18 -4.18
CA PRO A 168 10.65 5.61 -4.03
C PRO A 168 11.82 6.06 -4.93
N TRP A 169 11.80 7.30 -5.38
CA TRP A 169 10.88 8.36 -5.01
C TRP A 169 9.72 8.50 -5.98
N ALA A 170 8.54 8.80 -5.45
CA ALA A 170 7.42 9.31 -6.23
C ALA A 170 7.49 10.84 -6.38
N GLY A 171 7.88 11.53 -5.32
CA GLY A 171 7.86 13.00 -5.24
C GLY A 171 8.99 13.73 -5.94
N LYS A 172 9.94 13.05 -6.57
CA LYS A 172 11.03 13.65 -7.37
C LYS A 172 11.62 12.65 -8.36
N ALA A 173 12.04 13.16 -9.52
CA ALA A 173 12.59 12.37 -10.63
C ALA A 173 14.08 11.98 -10.47
N THR A 174 14.69 12.24 -9.31
CA THR A 174 16.07 11.80 -9.02
C THR A 174 16.06 10.46 -8.29
N PRO A 175 17.06 9.59 -8.50
CA PRO A 175 17.18 8.36 -7.73
C PRO A 175 17.28 8.60 -6.22
N LEU A 176 17.08 7.55 -5.42
CA LEU A 176 17.40 7.61 -4.00
C LEU A 176 18.87 7.98 -3.80
N GLU A 177 19.13 8.90 -2.86
CA GLU A 177 20.47 9.37 -2.51
C GLU A 177 21.28 8.30 -1.77
N ASN A 178 20.63 7.42 -1.04
CA ASN A 178 21.26 6.28 -0.39
C ASN A 178 21.38 5.12 -1.40
N GLU A 179 22.53 4.98 -2.01
CA GLU A 179 22.82 3.93 -3.00
C GLU A 179 22.62 2.51 -2.45
N ARG A 180 22.91 2.31 -1.16
CA ARG A 180 22.71 1.03 -0.51
C ARG A 180 21.22 0.66 -0.45
N ASP A 181 20.38 1.61 -0.07
CA ASP A 181 18.93 1.42 -0.02
C ASP A 181 18.34 1.27 -1.42
N LEU A 182 18.81 2.08 -2.38
CA LEU A 182 18.43 1.94 -3.79
C LEU A 182 18.70 0.51 -4.30
N LYS A 183 19.86 -0.05 -3.95
CA LYS A 183 20.19 -1.43 -4.33
C LYS A 183 19.29 -2.46 -3.67
N VAL A 184 18.86 -2.26 -2.42
CA VAL A 184 17.86 -3.11 -1.76
C VAL A 184 16.52 -3.00 -2.48
N PHE A 185 16.01 -1.78 -2.71
CA PHE A 185 14.76 -1.54 -3.42
C PHE A 185 14.73 -2.21 -4.79
N THR A 186 15.75 -1.98 -5.61
CA THR A 186 15.82 -2.53 -6.97
C THR A 186 15.96 -4.05 -6.97
N THR A 187 16.69 -4.63 -6.02
CA THR A 187 16.82 -6.09 -5.87
C THR A 187 15.49 -6.72 -5.46
N MET A 188 14.81 -6.15 -4.45
CA MET A 188 13.48 -6.61 -4.03
C MET A 188 12.47 -6.47 -5.17
N ALA A 189 12.43 -5.33 -5.84
CA ALA A 189 11.51 -5.08 -6.94
C ALA A 189 11.69 -6.10 -8.07
N LYS A 190 12.93 -6.35 -8.49
CA LYS A 190 13.24 -7.34 -9.53
C LYS A 190 12.80 -8.76 -9.12
N ALA A 191 13.00 -9.15 -7.87
CA ALA A 191 12.60 -10.47 -7.40
C ALA A 191 11.07 -10.60 -7.36
N MET A 192 10.35 -9.61 -6.82
CA MET A 192 8.89 -9.60 -6.75
C MET A 192 8.24 -9.60 -8.14
N THR A 193 8.79 -8.84 -9.08
CA THR A 193 8.28 -8.82 -10.46
C THR A 193 8.56 -10.10 -11.23
N GLY A 194 9.50 -10.92 -10.79
CA GLY A 194 9.69 -12.28 -11.29
C GLY A 194 8.48 -13.20 -11.07
N PHE A 195 7.66 -12.93 -10.04
CA PHE A 195 6.42 -13.67 -9.77
C PHE A 195 5.20 -13.08 -10.47
N THR A 196 5.14 -11.75 -10.60
CA THR A 196 3.96 -11.07 -11.15
C THR A 196 4.05 -10.84 -12.66
N GLY A 197 5.26 -10.80 -13.22
CA GLY A 197 5.50 -10.35 -14.59
C GLY A 197 5.37 -8.84 -14.79
N TYR A 198 5.26 -8.06 -13.70
CA TYR A 198 5.16 -6.61 -13.76
C TYR A 198 6.51 -5.96 -14.07
N LYS A 199 6.49 -4.68 -14.47
CA LYS A 199 7.71 -3.90 -14.66
C LYS A 199 8.12 -3.22 -13.35
N PRO A 200 9.35 -3.41 -12.86
CA PRO A 200 9.86 -2.64 -11.73
C PRO A 200 10.39 -1.29 -12.23
N GLU A 201 9.99 -0.18 -11.57
CA GLU A 201 10.53 1.14 -11.89
C GLU A 201 10.44 2.09 -10.70
N GLN A 202 11.14 3.21 -10.75
CA GLN A 202 10.97 4.29 -9.77
C GLN A 202 9.58 4.91 -9.97
N SER A 203 8.89 5.23 -8.88
CA SER A 203 7.51 5.75 -8.95
C SER A 203 7.39 7.02 -9.80
N SER A 204 8.41 7.89 -9.78
CA SER A 204 8.45 9.11 -10.59
C SER A 204 8.63 8.87 -12.10
N ASP A 205 9.02 7.65 -12.52
CA ASP A 205 9.09 7.31 -13.95
C ASP A 205 7.68 7.16 -14.55
N LEU A 206 6.69 6.81 -13.72
CA LEU A 206 5.29 6.83 -14.12
C LEU A 206 4.77 8.28 -14.20
N TYR A 207 4.90 9.02 -13.12
CA TYR A 207 4.69 10.47 -12.99
C TYR A 207 5.18 10.96 -11.62
N VAL A 208 5.60 12.22 -11.52
CA VAL A 208 5.97 12.81 -10.23
C VAL A 208 4.70 13.08 -9.41
N ALA A 209 4.69 12.57 -8.16
CA ALA A 209 3.57 12.75 -7.23
C ALA A 209 4.07 12.90 -5.79
N THR A 210 3.67 13.96 -5.12
CA THR A 210 4.01 14.23 -3.72
C THR A 210 2.84 13.91 -2.78
N GLY A 211 3.13 13.69 -1.50
CA GLY A 211 2.14 13.24 -0.53
C GLY A 211 1.80 11.76 -0.65
N ASP A 212 2.70 10.98 -1.21
CA ASP A 212 2.58 9.54 -1.42
C ASP A 212 2.93 8.75 -0.15
N THR A 213 2.25 7.62 0.04
CA THR A 213 2.41 6.75 1.22
C THR A 213 3.79 6.14 1.31
N THR A 214 4.36 5.71 0.18
CA THR A 214 5.62 4.96 0.15
C THR A 214 6.81 5.87 0.37
N ASP A 215 6.82 7.07 -0.22
CA ASP A 215 7.82 8.09 0.07
C ASP A 215 7.79 8.47 1.56
N TRP A 216 6.59 8.70 2.11
CA TRP A 216 6.44 9.05 3.52
C TRP A 216 6.95 7.95 4.45
N ALA A 217 6.59 6.70 4.22
CA ALA A 217 7.00 5.59 5.06
C ALA A 217 8.52 5.39 5.05
N TYR A 218 9.16 5.54 3.89
CA TYR A 218 10.61 5.47 3.79
C TYR A 218 11.30 6.69 4.43
N MET A 219 10.85 7.91 4.13
CA MET A 219 11.43 9.15 4.67
C MET A 219 11.37 9.21 6.19
N THR A 220 10.26 8.77 6.80
CA THR A 220 10.02 8.97 8.24
C THR A 220 10.44 7.79 9.11
N ALA A 221 10.44 6.59 8.55
CA ALA A 221 10.66 5.37 9.33
C ALA A 221 11.69 4.39 8.72
N GLY A 222 12.28 4.72 7.58
CA GLY A 222 13.23 3.85 6.88
C GLY A 222 12.61 2.52 6.42
N ILE A 223 11.29 2.50 6.23
CA ILE A 223 10.55 1.31 5.78
C ILE A 223 10.78 1.12 4.29
N PHE A 224 11.20 -0.06 3.86
CA PHE A 224 11.25 -0.42 2.45
C PHE A 224 9.83 -0.57 1.90
N ALA A 225 9.31 0.52 1.36
CA ALA A 225 7.92 0.67 0.93
C ALA A 225 7.79 0.63 -0.59
N PHE A 226 6.80 -0.11 -1.08
CA PHE A 226 6.51 -0.31 -2.50
C PHE A 226 5.05 -0.01 -2.80
N THR A 227 4.77 0.46 -4.00
CA THR A 227 3.43 0.51 -4.59
C THR A 227 3.32 -0.53 -5.70
N THR A 228 2.33 -1.40 -5.62
CA THR A 228 1.98 -2.30 -6.71
C THR A 228 0.76 -1.75 -7.45
N GLU A 229 0.94 -1.41 -8.71
CA GLU A 229 -0.14 -1.15 -9.64
C GLU A 229 -0.52 -2.48 -10.31
N LEU A 230 -1.62 -3.05 -9.86
CA LEU A 230 -2.07 -4.39 -10.29
C LEU A 230 -2.38 -4.45 -11.77
N GLU A 231 -2.48 -5.67 -12.31
CA GLU A 231 -2.86 -5.90 -13.69
C GLU A 231 -4.31 -5.51 -13.97
N GLY A 232 -4.59 -5.18 -15.22
CA GLY A 232 -5.91 -4.83 -15.72
C GLY A 232 -5.82 -3.81 -16.84
N ASN A 233 -6.94 -3.64 -17.53
CA ASN A 233 -7.12 -2.64 -18.57
C ASN A 233 -8.12 -1.53 -18.16
N SER A 234 -8.57 -1.60 -16.91
CA SER A 234 -9.57 -0.71 -16.30
C SER A 234 -9.49 -0.83 -14.77
N PHE A 235 -10.05 0.13 -14.03
CA PHE A 235 -10.29 0.01 -12.58
C PHE A 235 -11.30 -1.10 -12.25
N TYR A 236 -12.14 -1.48 -13.21
CA TYR A 236 -13.15 -2.54 -13.06
C TYR A 236 -12.92 -3.65 -14.08
N PRO A 237 -11.84 -4.43 -13.90
CA PRO A 237 -11.45 -5.47 -14.89
C PRO A 237 -12.36 -6.71 -14.85
N GLY A 238 -13.33 -6.74 -13.94
CA GLY A 238 -14.24 -7.86 -13.73
C GLY A 238 -13.67 -8.96 -12.83
N ALA A 239 -14.54 -9.81 -12.29
CA ALA A 239 -14.18 -10.82 -11.29
C ALA A 239 -13.21 -11.90 -11.82
N ALA A 240 -13.18 -12.14 -13.12
CA ALA A 240 -12.35 -13.18 -13.73
C ALA A 240 -10.83 -12.98 -13.51
N ILE A 241 -10.38 -11.73 -13.28
CA ILE A 241 -8.96 -11.44 -13.06
C ILE A 241 -8.52 -11.69 -11.61
N ILE A 242 -9.46 -11.71 -10.64
CA ILE A 242 -9.14 -11.69 -9.20
C ILE A 242 -8.21 -12.85 -8.81
N ASN A 243 -8.60 -14.08 -9.13
CA ASN A 243 -7.81 -15.25 -8.75
C ASN A 243 -6.38 -15.22 -9.32
N LYS A 244 -6.23 -14.75 -10.55
CA LYS A 244 -4.91 -14.61 -11.18
C LYS A 244 -4.08 -13.54 -10.48
N ALA A 245 -4.65 -12.36 -10.25
CA ALA A 245 -3.99 -11.25 -9.57
C ALA A 245 -3.58 -11.64 -8.15
N VAL A 246 -4.49 -12.25 -7.39
CA VAL A 246 -4.20 -12.76 -6.04
C VAL A 246 -3.05 -13.77 -6.08
N ALA A 247 -3.12 -14.79 -6.93
CA ALA A 247 -2.10 -15.86 -6.97
C ALA A 247 -0.69 -15.34 -7.30
N ALA A 248 -0.57 -14.36 -8.21
CA ALA A 248 0.71 -13.77 -8.57
C ALA A 248 1.25 -12.85 -7.47
N ASN A 249 0.41 -11.98 -6.93
CA ASN A 249 0.82 -10.99 -5.94
C ASN A 249 1.04 -11.60 -4.56
N VAL A 250 0.34 -12.68 -4.19
CA VAL A 250 0.63 -13.46 -2.98
C VAL A 250 2.06 -14.00 -2.99
N LYS A 251 2.55 -14.53 -4.12
CA LYS A 251 3.95 -15.00 -4.24
C LYS A 251 4.94 -13.86 -4.02
N ALA A 252 4.68 -12.69 -4.60
CA ALA A 252 5.50 -11.50 -4.41
C ALA A 252 5.47 -11.02 -2.93
N ALA A 253 4.30 -11.04 -2.28
CA ALA A 253 4.14 -10.71 -0.87
C ALA A 253 4.88 -11.70 0.05
N VAL A 254 4.80 -12.98 -0.22
CA VAL A 254 5.54 -14.04 0.53
C VAL A 254 7.05 -13.85 0.36
N TYR A 255 7.54 -13.51 -0.84
CA TYR A 255 8.93 -13.14 -1.01
C TYR A 255 9.30 -11.92 -0.15
N MET A 256 8.46 -10.87 -0.11
CA MET A 256 8.71 -9.71 0.76
C MET A 256 8.80 -10.12 2.24
N LEU A 257 7.94 -11.04 2.72
CA LEU A 257 8.05 -11.60 4.07
C LEU A 257 9.40 -12.27 4.29
N SER A 258 9.93 -12.98 3.30
CA SER A 258 11.21 -13.69 3.42
C SER A 258 12.40 -12.77 3.71
N VAL A 259 12.30 -11.47 3.38
CA VAL A 259 13.37 -10.48 3.58
C VAL A 259 13.03 -9.41 4.62
N THR A 260 11.85 -9.46 5.21
CA THR A 260 11.35 -8.46 6.19
C THR A 260 12.20 -8.41 7.48
N ASP A 261 12.79 -9.53 7.90
CA ASP A 261 13.66 -9.57 9.09
C ASP A 261 14.90 -8.68 8.92
N ASP A 262 15.51 -8.68 7.75
CA ASP A 262 16.67 -7.84 7.38
C ASP A 262 16.74 -7.67 5.85
N PRO A 263 16.14 -6.59 5.28
CA PRO A 263 16.22 -6.35 3.85
C PRO A 263 17.65 -6.22 3.30
N TYR A 264 18.61 -5.79 4.14
CA TYR A 264 20.01 -5.65 3.73
C TYR A 264 20.73 -6.99 3.53
N LYS A 265 20.14 -8.13 3.94
CA LYS A 265 20.73 -9.44 3.65
C LYS A 265 20.85 -9.73 2.16
N LEU A 266 20.07 -9.05 1.34
CA LEU A 266 20.15 -9.12 -0.13
C LEU A 266 21.44 -8.56 -0.72
N LEU A 267 22.25 -7.86 0.07
CA LEU A 267 23.50 -7.24 -0.36
C LEU A 267 24.76 -7.98 0.11
N ARG A 268 24.57 -9.11 0.80
CA ARG A 268 25.65 -9.96 1.34
C ARG A 268 26.06 -11.06 0.39
#